data_6c79edefa157548b568a921ce1817911
#
_entry.id   6c79edefa157548b568a921ce1817911
#
_cell.length_a   1.000
_cell.length_b   1.000
_cell.length_c   1.000
_cell.angle_alpha   90.00
_cell.angle_beta   90.00
_cell.angle_gamma   90.00
#
_symmetry.space_group_name_H-M   'P 1'
#
loop_
_entity.id
_entity.type
_entity.pdbx_description
1 polymer ?
#
loop_
_entity_poly.entity_id
_entity_poly.type
_entity_poly.pdbx_seq_one_letter_code
_entity_poly.pdbx_strand_id
1 'polypeptide(L)'
;MSLYKFVEREFLDSFFTTGCLRLGSLYDFKDTIEHGNSRGDKSEGEHNLIRGIDGTIAITKDKYEPIISEVFRMEGEGESFLSNLSIVVPRRSPDGFVFCTSKLFTEKLFWRWHSENKVDACYEITNPIMFFSAINKAITSSAFFFGNANVTYAEDPIPYNSPEANIHPAFTKEKYGYSWQEENRTVWGAKGPCGRLKPWIIYAPEARQFCRPFSFIDGKVINYASMSTTK
;
A
#
# COMPACT_ATOMS: atom_id res chain seq x y z
N MET A 1 4.50 9.18 -15.79
CA MET A 1 3.86 7.86 -15.76
C MET A 1 2.49 8.04 -15.11
N SER A 2 1.41 7.60 -15.76
CA SER A 2 0.07 7.69 -15.21
C SER A 2 -0.19 6.60 -14.18
N LEU A 3 -1.15 6.83 -13.30
CA LEU A 3 -1.71 5.84 -12.38
C LEU A 3 -3.20 5.67 -12.65
N TYR A 4 -3.77 4.55 -12.24
CA TYR A 4 -5.17 4.21 -12.50
C TYR A 4 -5.88 3.88 -11.19
N LYS A 5 -7.09 4.44 -11.03
CA LYS A 5 -7.93 4.15 -9.86
C LYS A 5 -9.20 3.45 -10.30
N PHE A 6 -9.33 2.20 -9.89
CA PHE A 6 -10.52 1.38 -10.09
C PHE A 6 -11.50 1.66 -8.95
N VAL A 7 -12.74 2.03 -9.29
CA VAL A 7 -13.79 2.44 -8.33
C VAL A 7 -15.16 2.01 -8.83
N GLU A 8 -16.15 2.06 -7.96
CA GLU A 8 -17.54 2.03 -8.35
C GLU A 8 -17.94 3.38 -8.94
N ARG A 9 -18.88 3.38 -9.87
CA ARG A 9 -19.32 4.55 -10.63
C ARG A 9 -19.73 5.72 -9.76
N GLU A 10 -20.46 5.46 -8.69
CA GLU A 10 -20.89 6.51 -7.77
C GLU A 10 -19.73 7.27 -7.13
N PHE A 11 -18.61 6.59 -6.83
CA PHE A 11 -17.41 7.24 -6.30
C PHE A 11 -16.64 8.01 -7.36
N LEU A 12 -16.66 7.55 -8.63
CA LEU A 12 -16.12 8.30 -9.75
C LEU A 12 -16.89 9.60 -9.93
N ASP A 13 -18.21 9.54 -9.98
CA ASP A 13 -19.08 10.70 -10.18
C ASP A 13 -18.96 11.69 -9.01
N SER A 14 -18.90 11.19 -7.77
CA SER A 14 -18.66 11.99 -6.58
C SER A 14 -17.33 12.72 -6.64
N PHE A 15 -16.25 12.01 -7.03
CA PHE A 15 -14.92 12.63 -7.16
C PHE A 15 -14.92 13.73 -8.23
N PHE A 16 -15.41 13.45 -9.43
CA PHE A 16 -15.41 14.45 -10.51
C PHE A 16 -16.38 15.61 -10.29
N THR A 17 -17.38 15.44 -9.44
CA THR A 17 -18.31 16.54 -9.09
C THR A 17 -17.79 17.41 -7.95
N THR A 18 -17.33 16.80 -6.87
CA THR A 18 -17.02 17.52 -5.62
C THR A 18 -15.54 17.43 -5.18
N GLY A 19 -14.77 16.53 -5.76
CA GLY A 19 -13.42 16.20 -5.29
C GLY A 19 -13.42 15.27 -4.07
N CYS A 20 -14.53 14.58 -3.81
CA CYS A 20 -14.66 13.63 -2.71
C CYS A 20 -13.80 12.39 -2.96
N LEU A 21 -12.93 12.05 -1.99
CA LEU A 21 -12.07 10.87 -2.00
C LEU A 21 -12.14 10.14 -0.68
N ARG A 22 -12.04 8.80 -0.72
CA ARG A 22 -11.86 7.97 0.47
C ARG A 22 -10.39 7.56 0.60
N LEU A 23 -9.78 7.93 1.71
CA LEU A 23 -8.53 7.35 2.17
C LEU A 23 -8.87 6.16 3.06
N GLY A 24 -8.33 4.98 2.76
CA GLY A 24 -8.38 3.83 3.66
C GLY A 24 -7.37 3.99 4.80
N SER A 25 -7.22 3.02 5.67
CA SER A 25 -6.06 2.89 6.53
C SER A 25 -5.42 1.51 6.38
N LEU A 26 -4.12 1.41 6.72
CA LEU A 26 -3.42 0.13 6.64
C LEU A 26 -4.13 -0.94 7.47
N TYR A 27 -4.54 -0.59 8.70
CA TYR A 27 -5.14 -1.55 9.61
C TYR A 27 -6.62 -1.79 9.36
N ASP A 28 -7.31 -0.89 8.66
CA ASP A 28 -8.67 -1.11 8.17
C ASP A 28 -8.67 -2.28 7.15
N PHE A 29 -7.70 -2.29 6.24
CA PHE A 29 -7.57 -3.36 5.25
C PHE A 29 -7.20 -4.74 5.83
N LYS A 30 -6.85 -4.86 7.11
CA LYS A 30 -6.72 -6.18 7.78
C LYS A 30 -8.06 -6.88 7.97
N ASP A 31 -9.17 -6.16 7.92
CA ASP A 31 -10.51 -6.74 8.02
C ASP A 31 -10.95 -7.36 6.69
N THR A 32 -10.60 -8.62 6.50
CA THR A 32 -10.97 -9.38 5.31
C THR A 32 -12.46 -9.73 5.25
N ILE A 33 -13.21 -9.57 6.35
CA ILE A 33 -14.66 -9.78 6.36
C ILE A 33 -15.33 -8.56 5.71
N GLU A 34 -14.90 -7.35 6.06
CA GLU A 34 -15.43 -6.11 5.48
C GLU A 34 -14.96 -5.92 4.02
N HIS A 35 -13.67 -6.15 3.75
CA HIS A 35 -13.06 -5.80 2.46
C HIS A 35 -12.98 -6.95 1.45
N GLY A 36 -13.34 -8.18 1.86
CA GLY A 36 -13.13 -9.38 1.03
C GLY A 36 -11.64 -9.72 0.85
N ASN A 37 -11.37 -10.86 0.20
CA ASN A 37 -10.00 -11.36 0.05
C ASN A 37 -9.17 -10.61 -1.00
N SER A 38 -9.78 -9.79 -1.83
CA SER A 38 -9.07 -9.06 -2.89
C SER A 38 -8.61 -7.66 -2.47
N ARG A 39 -9.32 -7.02 -1.52
CA ARG A 39 -8.92 -5.74 -0.93
C ARG A 39 -8.30 -5.92 0.45
N GLY A 40 -8.87 -6.82 1.25
CA GLY A 40 -8.41 -7.10 2.61
C GLY A 40 -7.16 -7.99 2.61
N ASP A 41 -6.21 -7.67 3.47
CA ASP A 41 -4.98 -8.43 3.70
C ASP A 41 -4.69 -8.48 5.20
N LYS A 42 -4.78 -9.68 5.81
CA LYS A 42 -4.54 -9.86 7.25
C LYS A 42 -3.16 -9.39 7.68
N SER A 43 -2.19 -9.44 6.77
CA SER A 43 -0.79 -9.01 6.99
C SER A 43 -0.54 -7.57 6.53
N GLU A 44 -1.58 -6.79 6.22
CA GLU A 44 -1.43 -5.42 5.73
C GLU A 44 -0.57 -4.57 6.68
N GLY A 45 0.50 -3.99 6.12
CA GLY A 45 1.47 -3.21 6.90
C GLY A 45 2.39 -4.05 7.80
N GLU A 46 2.48 -5.36 7.58
CA GLU A 46 3.35 -6.27 8.33
C GLU A 46 4.03 -7.25 7.39
N HIS A 47 5.24 -7.69 7.75
CA HIS A 47 5.92 -8.84 7.19
C HIS A 47 6.95 -9.37 8.18
N ASN A 48 7.44 -10.58 7.95
CA ASN A 48 8.48 -11.18 8.78
C ASN A 48 9.78 -11.26 8.00
N LEU A 49 10.90 -10.94 8.66
CA LEU A 49 12.23 -11.24 8.14
C LEU A 49 12.72 -12.56 8.71
N ILE A 50 13.38 -13.38 7.88
CA ILE A 50 13.95 -14.65 8.32
C ILE A 50 15.45 -14.71 8.04
N ARG A 51 16.20 -15.22 9.04
CA ARG A 51 17.60 -15.59 8.92
C ARG A 51 17.77 -17.05 9.35
N GLY A 52 17.95 -17.95 8.41
CA GLY A 52 18.33 -19.33 8.70
C GLY A 52 19.82 -19.43 8.97
N ILE A 53 20.20 -20.23 9.96
CA ILE A 53 21.58 -20.60 10.30
C ILE A 53 21.69 -22.11 10.18
N ASP A 54 22.31 -22.55 9.09
CA ASP A 54 22.62 -23.95 8.85
C ASP A 54 24.05 -24.23 9.36
N GLY A 55 24.19 -25.24 10.19
CA GLY A 55 25.45 -25.52 10.90
C GLY A 55 25.64 -24.60 12.10
N THR A 56 26.90 -24.28 12.41
CA THR A 56 27.27 -23.49 13.59
C THR A 56 28.01 -22.23 13.17
N ILE A 57 27.58 -21.08 13.68
CA ILE A 57 28.28 -19.81 13.56
C ILE A 57 28.74 -19.35 14.94
N ALA A 58 29.95 -18.77 15.00
CA ALA A 58 30.43 -18.08 16.19
C ALA A 58 30.04 -16.60 16.09
N ILE A 59 29.52 -16.06 17.17
CA ILE A 59 29.20 -14.64 17.34
C ILE A 59 29.95 -14.06 18.51
N THR A 60 30.42 -12.82 18.36
CA THR A 60 31.06 -12.06 19.45
C THR A 60 30.34 -10.73 19.61
N LYS A 61 30.55 -10.04 20.72
CA LYS A 61 29.93 -8.74 21.01
C LYS A 61 30.09 -7.72 19.87
N ASP A 62 31.20 -7.78 19.15
CA ASP A 62 31.55 -6.82 18.10
C ASP A 62 31.37 -7.38 16.68
N LYS A 63 30.96 -8.64 16.55
CA LYS A 63 30.85 -9.33 15.26
C LYS A 63 29.64 -10.26 15.20
N TYR A 64 28.50 -9.71 14.85
CA TYR A 64 27.30 -10.47 14.48
C TYR A 64 26.39 -9.62 13.56
N GLU A 65 25.55 -10.30 12.81
CA GLU A 65 24.62 -9.65 11.89
C GLU A 65 23.58 -8.82 12.65
N PRO A 66 23.16 -7.64 12.15
CA PRO A 66 22.17 -6.78 12.81
C PRO A 66 20.87 -7.50 13.23
N ILE A 67 20.36 -8.42 12.41
CA ILE A 67 19.15 -9.18 12.73
C ILE A 67 19.34 -10.07 13.97
N ILE A 68 20.56 -10.56 14.22
CA ILE A 68 20.87 -11.35 15.41
C ILE A 68 20.80 -10.46 16.65
N SER A 69 21.28 -9.22 16.54
CA SER A 69 21.26 -8.24 17.64
C SER A 69 19.87 -7.82 18.09
N GLU A 70 18.87 -7.99 17.23
CA GLU A 70 17.49 -7.69 17.58
C GLU A 70 16.86 -8.73 18.49
N VAL A 71 17.39 -9.95 18.49
CA VAL A 71 16.86 -11.09 19.25
C VAL A 71 17.78 -11.50 20.40
N PHE A 72 19.09 -11.38 20.19
CA PHE A 72 20.10 -11.77 21.15
C PHE A 72 20.93 -10.56 21.60
N ARG A 73 21.07 -10.40 22.91
CA ARG A 73 21.99 -9.45 23.51
C ARG A 73 23.14 -10.20 24.14
N MET A 74 24.36 -9.93 23.66
CA MET A 74 25.56 -10.50 24.25
C MET A 74 25.99 -9.67 25.47
N GLU A 75 26.07 -10.34 26.62
CA GLU A 75 26.61 -9.77 27.85
C GLU A 75 27.97 -10.42 28.15
N GLY A 76 29.01 -9.60 28.26
CA GLY A 76 30.38 -10.05 28.56
C GLY A 76 31.27 -10.20 27.32
N GLU A 77 32.53 -10.55 27.56
CA GLU A 77 33.53 -10.84 26.53
C GLU A 77 33.59 -12.35 26.29
N GLY A 78 33.68 -12.74 25.03
CA GLY A 78 33.75 -14.15 24.64
C GLY A 78 32.99 -14.44 23.35
N GLU A 79 33.01 -15.72 22.98
CA GLU A 79 32.29 -16.23 21.82
C GLU A 79 31.03 -16.98 22.28
N SER A 80 29.93 -16.79 21.55
CA SER A 80 28.74 -17.60 21.64
C SER A 80 28.50 -18.31 20.32
N PHE A 81 27.87 -19.47 20.36
CA PHE A 81 27.65 -20.29 19.18
C PHE A 81 26.15 -20.42 18.93
N LEU A 82 25.72 -20.09 17.72
CA LEU A 82 24.35 -20.35 17.24
C LEU A 82 24.41 -21.50 16.23
N SER A 83 23.55 -22.49 16.41
CA SER A 83 23.61 -23.70 15.60
C SER A 83 22.22 -24.17 15.18
N ASN A 84 22.04 -24.42 13.89
CA ASN A 84 20.84 -25.03 13.28
C ASN A 84 19.52 -24.39 13.77
N LEU A 85 19.41 -23.08 13.62
CA LEU A 85 18.21 -22.34 14.04
C LEU A 85 17.77 -21.33 12.99
N SER A 86 16.52 -20.88 13.09
CA SER A 86 15.99 -19.77 12.30
C SER A 86 15.57 -18.63 13.22
N ILE A 87 16.02 -17.44 12.89
CA ILE A 87 15.63 -16.18 13.55
C ILE A 87 14.54 -15.54 12.70
N VAL A 88 13.38 -15.29 13.30
CA VAL A 88 12.28 -14.58 12.64
C VAL A 88 12.01 -13.29 13.39
N VAL A 89 12.05 -12.17 12.67
CA VAL A 89 11.84 -10.84 13.24
C VAL A 89 10.67 -10.16 12.52
N PRO A 90 9.58 -9.87 13.26
CA PRO A 90 8.45 -9.16 12.67
C PRO A 90 8.79 -7.69 12.39
N ARG A 91 8.34 -7.19 11.25
CA ARG A 91 8.37 -5.79 10.86
C ARG A 91 6.95 -5.27 10.80
N ARG A 92 6.69 -4.10 11.38
CA ARG A 92 5.36 -3.50 11.41
C ARG A 92 5.43 -2.02 11.08
N SER A 93 4.53 -1.59 10.23
CA SER A 93 4.26 -0.17 10.01
C SER A 93 3.32 0.35 11.09
N PRO A 94 3.51 1.56 11.60
CA PRO A 94 2.41 2.28 12.24
C PRO A 94 1.19 2.34 11.31
N ASP A 95 -0.01 2.43 11.87
CA ASP A 95 -1.20 2.66 11.06
C ASP A 95 -1.10 4.01 10.34
N GLY A 96 -1.57 4.06 9.11
CA GLY A 96 -1.51 5.24 8.25
C GLY A 96 -2.66 5.27 7.27
N PHE A 97 -3.06 6.47 6.84
CA PHE A 97 -4.01 6.61 5.75
C PHE A 97 -3.36 6.17 4.44
N VAL A 98 -4.10 5.47 3.61
CA VAL A 98 -3.60 4.98 2.33
C VAL A 98 -4.54 5.28 1.18
N PHE A 99 -3.93 5.54 0.02
CA PHE A 99 -4.62 5.65 -1.24
C PHE A 99 -3.92 4.74 -2.26
N CYS A 100 -4.62 3.67 -2.64
CA CYS A 100 -4.11 2.66 -3.54
C CYS A 100 -4.55 2.96 -4.97
N THR A 101 -3.62 2.85 -5.90
CA THR A 101 -3.82 2.97 -7.35
C THR A 101 -3.11 1.81 -8.04
N SER A 102 -3.33 1.61 -9.33
CA SER A 102 -2.58 0.66 -10.12
C SER A 102 -1.63 1.38 -11.08
N LYS A 103 -0.46 0.81 -11.32
CA LYS A 103 0.50 1.28 -12.34
C LYS A 103 0.02 0.99 -13.76
N LEU A 104 -0.86 0.01 -13.91
CA LEU A 104 -1.31 -0.50 -15.20
C LEU A 104 -2.83 -0.42 -15.29
N PHE A 105 -3.27 -0.20 -16.53
CA PHE A 105 -4.65 -0.41 -16.92
C PHE A 105 -4.67 -1.45 -18.04
N THR A 106 -5.38 -2.55 -17.80
CA THR A 106 -5.71 -3.56 -18.80
C THR A 106 -7.16 -3.99 -18.64
N GLU A 107 -7.80 -4.42 -19.71
CA GLU A 107 -9.17 -4.97 -19.64
C GLU A 107 -9.24 -6.16 -18.68
N LYS A 108 -8.24 -7.05 -18.70
CA LYS A 108 -8.15 -8.19 -17.80
C LYS A 108 -8.13 -7.76 -16.34
N LEU A 109 -7.36 -6.72 -16.00
CA LEU A 109 -7.29 -6.16 -14.65
C LEU A 109 -8.62 -5.53 -14.24
N PHE A 110 -9.26 -4.75 -15.14
CA PHE A 110 -10.55 -4.16 -14.90
C PHE A 110 -11.62 -5.23 -14.63
N TRP A 111 -11.72 -6.24 -15.48
CA TRP A 111 -12.71 -7.32 -15.31
C TRP A 111 -12.46 -8.14 -14.05
N ARG A 112 -11.23 -8.30 -13.62
CA ARG A 112 -10.93 -8.94 -12.34
C ARG A 112 -11.41 -8.10 -11.17
N TRP A 113 -11.15 -6.78 -11.17
CA TRP A 113 -11.69 -5.86 -10.16
C TRP A 113 -13.22 -5.83 -10.16
N HIS A 114 -13.84 -5.90 -11.35
CA HIS A 114 -15.30 -5.96 -11.48
C HIS A 114 -15.87 -7.23 -10.84
N SER A 115 -15.32 -8.40 -11.16
CA SER A 115 -15.82 -9.68 -10.65
C SER A 115 -15.63 -9.84 -9.14
N GLU A 116 -14.53 -9.33 -8.59
CA GLU A 116 -14.20 -9.51 -7.18
C GLU A 116 -14.78 -8.40 -6.28
N ASN A 117 -14.97 -7.18 -6.79
CA ASN A 117 -15.31 -6.00 -5.98
C ASN A 117 -16.37 -5.09 -6.58
N LYS A 118 -17.08 -5.53 -7.62
CA LYS A 118 -18.15 -4.77 -8.31
C LYS A 118 -17.66 -3.41 -8.89
N VAL A 119 -16.35 -3.25 -9.08
CA VAL A 119 -15.80 -2.07 -9.72
C VAL A 119 -16.33 -1.98 -11.15
N ASP A 120 -16.92 -0.86 -11.52
CA ASP A 120 -17.53 -0.62 -12.84
C ASP A 120 -17.02 0.65 -13.52
N ALA A 121 -16.09 1.36 -12.86
CA ALA A 121 -15.46 2.56 -13.37
C ALA A 121 -13.96 2.63 -13.04
N CYS A 122 -13.25 3.43 -13.83
CA CYS A 122 -11.85 3.72 -13.61
C CYS A 122 -11.56 5.17 -14.00
N TYR A 123 -10.63 5.81 -13.35
CA TYR A 123 -10.05 7.05 -13.81
C TYR A 123 -8.53 6.98 -13.85
N GLU A 124 -7.96 7.73 -14.80
CA GLU A 124 -6.53 7.89 -14.94
C GLU A 124 -6.08 9.14 -14.19
N ILE A 125 -5.03 9.02 -13.42
CA ILE A 125 -4.30 10.12 -12.79
C ILE A 125 -3.14 10.45 -13.73
N THR A 126 -3.30 11.49 -14.54
CA THR A 126 -2.36 11.87 -15.60
C THR A 126 -1.10 12.54 -15.05
N ASN A 127 -1.21 13.20 -13.89
CA ASN A 127 -0.10 13.81 -13.18
C ASN A 127 -0.13 13.44 -11.70
N PRO A 128 0.44 12.27 -11.31
CA PRO A 128 0.42 11.79 -9.93
C PRO A 128 1.04 12.77 -8.92
N ILE A 129 2.12 13.43 -9.27
CA ILE A 129 2.80 14.38 -8.37
C ILE A 129 1.84 15.51 -7.96
N MET A 130 1.19 16.13 -8.93
CA MET A 130 0.27 17.24 -8.67
C MET A 130 -1.02 16.76 -8.01
N PHE A 131 -1.51 15.58 -8.38
CA PHE A 131 -2.67 14.94 -7.75
C PHE A 131 -2.44 14.73 -6.25
N PHE A 132 -1.34 14.08 -5.88
CA PHE A 132 -1.02 13.84 -4.46
C PHE A 132 -0.65 15.13 -3.73
N SER A 133 -0.06 16.12 -4.41
CA SER A 133 0.16 17.45 -3.83
C SER A 133 -1.17 18.13 -3.45
N ALA A 134 -2.20 18.04 -4.29
CA ALA A 134 -3.52 18.57 -3.98
C ALA A 134 -4.18 17.85 -2.78
N ILE A 135 -4.03 16.53 -2.69
CA ILE A 135 -4.47 15.78 -1.51
C ILE A 135 -3.69 16.22 -0.26
N ASN A 136 -2.35 16.29 -0.34
CA ASN A 136 -1.51 16.75 0.78
C ASN A 136 -1.96 18.11 1.31
N LYS A 137 -2.26 19.06 0.42
CA LYS A 137 -2.78 20.38 0.80
C LYS A 137 -4.11 20.28 1.55
N ALA A 138 -5.01 19.41 1.09
CA ALA A 138 -6.34 19.25 1.70
C ALA A 138 -6.29 18.65 3.11
N ILE A 139 -5.29 17.79 3.42
CA ILE A 139 -5.21 17.07 4.69
C ILE A 139 -4.07 17.50 5.62
N THR A 140 -3.30 18.50 5.22
CA THR A 140 -2.05 18.89 5.91
C THR A 140 -2.24 19.29 7.38
N SER A 141 -3.44 19.66 7.81
CA SER A 141 -3.74 19.94 9.22
C SER A 141 -3.73 18.69 10.11
N SER A 142 -4.08 17.53 9.54
CA SER A 142 -4.35 16.29 10.28
C SER A 142 -3.41 15.14 9.94
N ALA A 143 -2.75 15.20 8.78
CA ALA A 143 -1.83 14.16 8.33
C ALA A 143 -0.58 14.74 7.67
N PHE A 144 0.49 13.96 7.63
CA PHE A 144 1.73 14.28 6.91
C PHE A 144 2.00 13.21 5.86
N PHE A 145 2.57 13.62 4.75
CA PHE A 145 2.99 12.70 3.70
C PHE A 145 4.14 11.81 4.20
N PHE A 146 3.91 10.49 4.19
CA PHE A 146 4.92 9.51 4.57
C PHE A 146 5.70 9.01 3.34
N GLY A 147 5.00 8.68 2.26
CA GLY A 147 5.65 8.23 1.03
C GLY A 147 4.67 7.81 -0.05
N ASN A 148 5.21 7.69 -1.28
CA ASN A 148 4.56 7.07 -2.43
C ASN A 148 5.55 6.08 -3.06
N ALA A 149 5.13 4.83 -3.22
CA ALA A 149 5.94 3.80 -3.87
C ALA A 149 5.06 2.74 -4.53
N ASN A 150 5.66 2.02 -5.48
CA ASN A 150 5.08 0.78 -5.96
C ASN A 150 5.16 -0.27 -4.85
N VAL A 151 4.10 -1.05 -4.70
CA VAL A 151 4.09 -2.16 -3.75
C VAL A 151 5.05 -3.25 -4.22
N THR A 152 5.88 -3.71 -3.29
CA THR A 152 6.75 -4.86 -3.46
C THR A 152 6.00 -6.10 -3.01
N TYR A 153 5.86 -7.06 -3.91
CA TYR A 153 5.20 -8.33 -3.64
C TYR A 153 6.24 -9.38 -3.28
N ALA A 154 6.22 -9.84 -2.04
CA ALA A 154 7.18 -10.80 -1.52
C ALA A 154 6.48 -12.00 -0.88
N GLU A 155 7.20 -13.10 -0.75
CA GLU A 155 6.77 -14.26 0.04
C GLU A 155 7.13 -14.02 1.50
N ASP A 156 6.21 -14.26 2.41
CA ASP A 156 6.47 -14.14 3.85
C ASP A 156 6.82 -15.53 4.45
N PRO A 157 7.91 -15.67 5.19
CA PRO A 157 8.86 -14.66 5.61
C PRO A 157 9.90 -14.28 4.54
N ILE A 158 10.28 -13.01 4.51
CA ILE A 158 11.26 -12.45 3.57
C ILE A 158 12.69 -12.78 4.05
N PRO A 159 13.58 -13.33 3.20
CA PRO A 159 14.97 -13.54 3.57
C PRO A 159 15.64 -12.22 3.98
N TYR A 160 16.28 -12.20 5.13
CA TYR A 160 16.90 -11.00 5.71
C TYR A 160 17.88 -10.28 4.79
N ASN A 161 18.63 -11.04 3.97
CA ASN A 161 19.65 -10.51 3.06
C ASN A 161 19.11 -10.19 1.66
N SER A 162 17.81 -10.30 1.43
CA SER A 162 17.21 -9.93 0.16
C SER A 162 16.97 -8.42 0.07
N PRO A 163 16.90 -7.86 -1.16
CA PRO A 163 16.56 -6.45 -1.36
C PRO A 163 15.20 -6.07 -0.74
N GLU A 164 14.23 -6.98 -0.76
CA GLU A 164 12.88 -6.79 -0.25
C GLU A 164 12.86 -6.58 1.27
N ALA A 165 13.85 -7.11 2.00
CA ALA A 165 13.98 -6.95 3.45
C ALA A 165 14.13 -5.48 3.90
N ASN A 166 14.59 -4.61 2.99
CA ASN A 166 14.75 -3.17 3.26
C ASN A 166 13.51 -2.34 2.92
N ILE A 167 12.46 -2.97 2.37
CA ILE A 167 11.24 -2.26 2.02
C ILE A 167 10.39 -2.07 3.27
N HIS A 168 9.91 -0.85 3.47
CA HIS A 168 9.03 -0.55 4.61
C HIS A 168 7.72 -1.34 4.51
N PRO A 169 7.22 -1.96 5.60
CA PRO A 169 6.04 -2.83 5.57
C PRO A 169 4.77 -2.21 4.98
N ALA A 170 4.60 -0.89 5.07
CA ALA A 170 3.49 -0.20 4.42
C ALA A 170 3.49 -0.31 2.87
N PHE A 171 4.61 -0.72 2.26
CA PHE A 171 4.78 -0.88 0.82
C PHE A 171 5.09 -2.31 0.41
N THR A 172 4.79 -3.28 1.27
CA THR A 172 4.91 -4.71 0.96
C THR A 172 3.54 -5.37 1.01
N LYS A 173 3.35 -6.40 0.18
CA LYS A 173 2.19 -7.28 0.19
C LYS A 173 2.61 -8.72 -0.12
N GLU A 174 1.80 -9.67 0.32
CA GLU A 174 1.93 -11.05 -0.05
C GLU A 174 1.81 -11.23 -1.57
N LYS A 175 2.72 -12.01 -2.17
CA LYS A 175 2.89 -12.12 -3.61
C LYS A 175 1.74 -12.84 -4.29
N TYR A 176 1.35 -13.99 -3.78
CA TYR A 176 0.45 -14.90 -4.48
C TYR A 176 -1.00 -14.39 -4.52
N GLY A 177 -1.44 -13.70 -3.49
CA GLY A 177 -2.80 -13.15 -3.41
C GLY A 177 -2.98 -11.83 -4.15
N TYR A 178 -1.94 -10.99 -4.22
CA TYR A 178 -2.12 -9.56 -4.54
C TYR A 178 -1.28 -9.01 -5.70
N SER A 179 -0.27 -9.73 -6.20
CA SER A 179 0.63 -9.21 -7.24
C SER A 179 -0.07 -8.76 -8.54
N TRP A 180 -1.22 -9.33 -8.84
CA TRP A 180 -2.05 -8.95 -9.99
C TRP A 180 -2.58 -7.52 -9.94
N GLN A 181 -2.62 -6.88 -8.76
CA GLN A 181 -3.14 -5.52 -8.55
C GLN A 181 -2.21 -4.45 -9.14
N GLU A 182 -0.91 -4.77 -9.34
CA GLU A 182 0.09 -3.82 -9.85
C GLU A 182 0.06 -2.50 -9.09
N GLU A 183 -0.05 -2.61 -7.75
CA GLU A 183 -0.39 -1.49 -6.89
C GLU A 183 0.73 -0.45 -6.79
N ASN A 184 0.36 0.83 -6.86
CA ASN A 184 1.12 1.95 -6.35
C ASN A 184 0.38 2.53 -5.16
N ARG A 185 1.08 2.78 -4.08
CA ARG A 185 0.51 3.17 -2.80
C ARG A 185 1.06 4.50 -2.35
N THR A 186 0.17 5.39 -1.91
CA THR A 186 0.53 6.60 -1.19
C THR A 186 0.07 6.47 0.25
N VAL A 187 0.96 6.79 1.19
CA VAL A 187 0.73 6.66 2.63
C VAL A 187 0.91 8.00 3.31
N TRP A 188 0.03 8.29 4.27
CA TRP A 188 0.10 9.46 5.16
C TRP A 188 0.03 9.01 6.61
N GLY A 189 0.94 9.54 7.43
CA GLY A 189 0.88 9.39 8.87
C GLY A 189 -0.08 10.40 9.50
N ALA A 190 -0.82 10.01 10.52
CA ALA A 190 -1.63 10.94 11.30
C ALA A 190 -0.75 11.88 12.14
N LYS A 191 -1.14 13.14 12.26
CA LYS A 191 -0.51 14.10 13.16
C LYS A 191 -1.12 13.95 14.57
N GLY A 192 -0.28 13.63 15.54
CA GLY A 192 -0.66 13.44 16.93
C GLY A 192 -0.90 11.97 17.31
N PRO A 193 -1.14 11.70 18.59
CA PRO A 193 -1.41 10.36 19.08
C PRO A 193 -2.71 9.82 18.48
N CYS A 194 -2.64 8.70 17.81
CA CYS A 194 -3.81 8.02 17.25
C CYS A 194 -3.77 6.54 17.63
N GLY A 195 -4.95 5.98 17.91
CA GLY A 195 -5.15 4.54 17.94
C GLY A 195 -5.30 3.99 16.51
N ARG A 196 -6.13 2.97 16.33
CA ARG A 196 -6.50 2.46 15.00
C ARG A 196 -7.23 3.57 14.22
N LEU A 197 -6.70 3.90 13.04
CA LEU A 197 -7.32 4.87 12.16
C LEU A 197 -8.58 4.28 11.51
N LYS A 198 -9.56 5.13 11.28
CA LYS A 198 -10.73 4.80 10.46
C LYS A 198 -10.56 5.39 9.06
N PRO A 199 -11.17 4.78 8.03
CA PRO A 199 -11.22 5.39 6.72
C PRO A 199 -11.72 6.84 6.79
N TRP A 200 -11.11 7.69 5.97
CA TRP A 200 -11.36 9.12 6.02
C TRP A 200 -11.88 9.62 4.67
N ILE A 201 -13.06 10.24 4.68
CA ILE A 201 -13.58 10.95 3.51
C ILE A 201 -13.02 12.35 3.51
N ILE A 202 -12.34 12.71 2.44
CA ILE A 202 -11.73 14.01 2.24
C ILE A 202 -12.31 14.70 1.00
N TYR A 203 -12.14 16.02 0.93
CA TYR A 203 -12.49 16.82 -0.23
C TYR A 203 -11.23 17.51 -0.77
N ALA A 204 -10.81 17.12 -1.98
CA ALA A 204 -9.67 17.66 -2.67
C ALA A 204 -10.06 18.08 -4.11
N PRO A 205 -10.88 19.12 -4.30
CA PRO A 205 -11.41 19.50 -5.61
C PRO A 205 -10.32 19.88 -6.60
N GLU A 206 -9.18 20.40 -6.14
CA GLU A 206 -8.02 20.71 -7.00
C GLU A 206 -7.39 19.45 -7.61
N ALA A 207 -7.56 18.26 -7.01
CA ALA A 207 -6.99 17.00 -7.53
C ALA A 207 -7.65 16.58 -8.86
N ARG A 208 -8.90 16.98 -9.11
CA ARG A 208 -9.67 16.58 -10.30
C ARG A 208 -8.99 16.98 -11.63
N GLN A 209 -8.36 18.15 -11.69
CA GLN A 209 -7.71 18.66 -12.90
C GLN A 209 -6.53 17.80 -13.38
N PHE A 210 -6.04 16.90 -12.54
CA PHE A 210 -4.94 15.98 -12.85
C PHE A 210 -5.45 14.57 -13.18
N CYS A 211 -6.76 14.42 -13.37
CA CYS A 211 -7.40 13.15 -13.64
C CYS A 211 -8.23 13.19 -14.92
N ARG A 212 -8.39 12.02 -15.52
CA ARG A 212 -9.25 11.80 -16.67
C ARG A 212 -10.15 10.59 -16.38
N PRO A 213 -11.50 10.76 -16.37
CA PRO A 213 -12.39 9.65 -16.09
C PRO A 213 -12.45 8.67 -17.26
N PHE A 214 -12.59 7.39 -16.93
CA PHE A 214 -12.94 6.30 -17.82
C PHE A 214 -14.13 5.55 -17.23
N SER A 215 -15.02 5.02 -18.07
CA SER A 215 -16.00 4.04 -17.63
C SER A 215 -16.20 2.99 -18.70
N PHE A 216 -16.54 1.77 -18.27
CA PHE A 216 -16.91 0.68 -19.16
C PHE A 216 -18.41 0.50 -19.09
N ILE A 217 -19.09 0.71 -20.22
CA ILE A 217 -20.48 0.34 -20.43
C ILE A 217 -20.45 -0.66 -21.60
N ASP A 218 -20.93 -1.86 -21.39
CA ASP A 218 -21.01 -2.93 -22.38
C ASP A 218 -19.68 -3.19 -23.12
N GLY A 219 -18.56 -3.16 -22.37
CA GLY A 219 -17.22 -3.38 -22.90
C GLY A 219 -16.63 -2.20 -23.67
N LYS A 220 -17.29 -1.04 -23.69
CA LYS A 220 -16.77 0.19 -24.32
C LYS A 220 -16.24 1.15 -23.28
N VAL A 221 -15.03 1.69 -23.53
CA VAL A 221 -14.48 2.79 -22.76
C VAL A 221 -15.20 4.09 -23.14
N ILE A 222 -15.87 4.72 -22.18
CA ILE A 222 -16.45 6.05 -22.38
C ILE A 222 -15.51 7.08 -21.75
N ASN A 223 -15.00 7.99 -22.56
CA ASN A 223 -14.20 9.12 -22.11
C ASN A 223 -15.13 10.30 -21.77
N TYR A 224 -15.20 10.65 -20.48
CA TYR A 224 -16.09 11.74 -20.00
C TYR A 224 -15.55 13.15 -20.24
N ALA A 225 -14.37 13.31 -20.82
CA ALA A 225 -13.78 14.65 -21.08
C ALA A 225 -14.64 15.55 -21.96
N SER A 226 -15.63 15.01 -22.67
CA SER A 226 -16.55 15.78 -23.53
C SER A 226 -17.83 16.28 -22.84
N MET A 227 -18.10 15.88 -21.59
CA MET A 227 -19.34 16.21 -20.89
C MET A 227 -19.26 17.44 -19.96
N SER A 228 -18.06 17.97 -19.72
CA SER A 228 -17.87 19.11 -18.79
C SER A 228 -17.95 20.51 -19.43
N THR A 229 -18.40 20.62 -20.67
CA THR A 229 -18.50 21.91 -21.39
C THR A 229 -19.94 22.39 -21.64
N THR A 230 -20.90 21.90 -20.87
CA THR A 230 -22.21 22.56 -20.86
C THR A 230 -22.39 23.25 -19.52
N LYS A 231 -22.33 24.58 -19.58
CA LYS A 231 -22.58 25.52 -18.47
C LYS A 231 -23.97 25.39 -17.89
#